data_75b27e639110c1128f1b66d98d969084
#
_entry.id   75b27e639110c1128f1b66d98d969084
#
_cell.length_a   1.000
_cell.length_b   1.000
_cell.length_c   1.000
_cell.angle_alpha   90.00
_cell.angle_beta   90.00
_cell.angle_gamma   90.00
#
_symmetry.space_group_name_H-M   'P 1'
#
loop_
_entity.id
_entity.type
_entity.pdbx_description
1 polymer ?
#
loop_
_entity_poly.entity_id
_entity_poly.type
_entity_poly.pdbx_seq_one_letter_code
_entity_poly.pdbx_strand_id
1 'polypeptide(L)'
;DIFDPDLLPQGQSLQLEPWEYESGGYFFELSEFLTENLPHFDFALPFISQPEGKKVGREPWHISYLPLAEQASRLFTPDALLQVWQHETVAGKETLIAHLPEIFEQYVV
;
A
#
# COMPACT_ATOMS: atom_id res chain seq x y z
N ASP A 1 -2.46 7.53 -1.71
CA ASP A 1 -1.30 8.00 -0.92
C ASP A 1 -1.53 9.43 -0.49
N ILE A 2 -1.16 9.76 0.74
CA ILE A 2 -1.42 11.07 1.34
C ILE A 2 -0.12 11.72 1.79
N PHE A 3 0.06 12.96 1.38
CA PHE A 3 1.10 13.85 1.87
C PHE A 3 0.61 15.30 1.85
N ASP A 4 1.27 16.18 2.57
CA ASP A 4 1.00 17.62 2.55
C ASP A 4 2.17 18.36 1.89
N PRO A 5 1.97 18.92 0.68
CA PRO A 5 3.05 19.61 -0.03
C PRO A 5 3.58 20.85 0.70
N ASP A 6 2.77 21.47 1.56
CA ASP A 6 3.16 22.65 2.33
C ASP A 6 4.17 22.33 3.44
N LEU A 7 4.28 21.06 3.83
CA LEU A 7 5.25 20.59 4.82
C LEU A 7 6.62 20.24 4.20
N LEU A 8 6.72 20.16 2.87
CA LEU A 8 8.00 19.92 2.21
C LEU A 8 8.87 21.17 2.26
N PRO A 9 10.13 21.08 2.73
CA PRO A 9 11.06 22.21 2.65
C PRO A 9 11.31 22.64 1.21
N GLN A 10 11.60 23.93 1.02
CA GLN A 10 11.90 24.47 -0.30
C GLN A 10 13.05 23.69 -0.96
N GLY A 11 12.85 23.26 -2.19
CA GLY A 11 13.85 22.51 -2.97
C GLY A 11 13.90 21.02 -2.68
N GLN A 12 13.05 20.53 -1.78
CA GLN A 12 12.87 19.09 -1.54
C GLN A 12 11.70 18.55 -2.37
N SER A 13 11.80 17.28 -2.72
CA SER A 13 10.73 16.52 -3.38
C SER A 13 10.29 15.36 -2.51
N LEU A 14 9.02 15.00 -2.62
CA LEU A 14 8.46 13.82 -2.00
C LEU A 14 9.20 12.56 -2.46
N GLN A 15 9.60 11.70 -1.52
CA GLN A 15 10.29 10.45 -1.81
C GLN A 15 9.40 9.23 -1.56
N LEU A 16 8.33 9.36 -0.77
CA LEU A 16 7.51 8.27 -0.25
C LEU A 16 8.36 7.23 0.48
N GLU A 17 9.18 7.73 1.39
CA GLU A 17 10.00 6.91 2.27
C GLU A 17 9.46 6.96 3.71
N PRO A 18 9.47 5.84 4.45
CA PRO A 18 8.93 5.80 5.81
C PRO A 18 9.46 6.87 6.76
N TRP A 19 10.73 7.24 6.63
CA TRP A 19 11.35 8.25 7.49
C TRP A 19 10.70 9.64 7.40
N GLU A 20 10.07 9.97 6.25
CA GLU A 20 9.34 11.23 6.09
C GLU A 20 8.13 11.35 7.03
N TYR A 21 7.58 10.21 7.47
CA TYR A 21 6.40 10.07 8.33
C TYR A 21 6.74 9.67 9.77
N GLU A 22 8.02 9.46 10.08
CA GLU A 22 8.51 9.13 11.41
C GLU A 22 8.96 10.37 12.19
N SER A 23 9.27 10.19 13.47
CA SER A 23 9.73 11.29 14.34
C SER A 23 10.93 12.01 13.73
N GLY A 24 10.77 13.32 13.53
CA GLY A 24 11.74 14.17 12.82
C GLY A 24 11.56 14.27 11.31
N GLY A 25 10.66 13.50 10.71
CA GLY A 25 10.31 13.59 9.30
C GLY A 25 9.30 14.72 9.02
N TYR A 26 9.17 15.09 7.75
CA TYR A 26 8.33 16.21 7.31
C TYR A 26 6.84 16.00 7.64
N PHE A 27 6.37 14.77 7.56
CA PHE A 27 4.96 14.38 7.70
C PHE A 27 4.67 13.66 9.01
N PHE A 28 5.50 13.80 10.03
CA PHE A 28 5.29 13.11 11.30
C PHE A 28 3.95 13.51 11.96
N GLU A 29 3.65 14.82 12.05
CA GLU A 29 2.38 15.30 12.61
C GLU A 29 1.17 14.86 11.77
N LEU A 30 1.31 14.83 10.43
CA LEU A 30 0.29 14.28 9.53
C LEU A 30 0.06 12.79 9.80
N SER A 31 1.12 12.01 9.99
CA SER A 31 1.04 10.58 10.30
C SER A 31 0.31 10.32 11.62
N GLU A 32 0.59 11.10 12.66
CA GLU A 32 -0.14 11.02 13.93
C GLU A 32 -1.62 11.37 13.75
N PHE A 33 -1.91 12.47 13.05
CA PHE A 33 -3.29 12.88 12.75
C PHE A 33 -4.05 11.79 11.97
N LEU A 34 -3.45 11.20 10.95
CA LEU A 34 -4.06 10.12 10.17
C LEU A 34 -4.33 8.89 11.04
N THR A 35 -3.37 8.48 11.85
CA THR A 35 -3.51 7.33 12.75
C THR A 35 -4.69 7.50 13.72
N GLU A 36 -4.86 8.72 14.26
CA GLU A 36 -5.93 9.02 15.21
C GLU A 36 -7.30 9.15 14.54
N ASN A 37 -7.37 9.75 13.35
CA ASN A 37 -8.63 10.19 12.78
C ASN A 37 -9.20 9.26 11.70
N LEU A 38 -8.37 8.55 10.93
CA LEU A 38 -8.83 7.68 9.85
C LEU A 38 -9.90 6.65 10.27
N PRO A 39 -9.82 6.01 11.46
CA PRO A 39 -10.85 5.06 11.89
C PRO A 39 -12.25 5.67 12.04
N HIS A 40 -12.36 6.97 12.32
CA HIS A 40 -13.65 7.67 12.43
C HIS A 40 -14.37 7.81 11.08
N PHE A 41 -13.67 7.60 9.98
CA PHE A 41 -14.17 7.71 8.61
C PHE A 41 -14.12 6.38 7.84
N ASP A 42 -14.02 5.27 8.53
CA ASP A 42 -13.90 3.92 7.95
C ASP A 42 -12.66 3.74 7.06
N PHE A 43 -11.58 4.47 7.35
CA PHE A 43 -10.29 4.28 6.71
C PHE A 43 -9.30 3.59 7.64
N ALA A 44 -8.32 2.92 7.04
CA ALA A 44 -7.19 2.31 7.74
C ALA A 44 -5.87 2.56 7.00
N LEU A 45 -4.77 2.31 7.72
CA LEU A 45 -3.41 2.27 7.19
C LEU A 45 -3.00 0.79 7.04
N PRO A 46 -3.23 0.16 5.87
CA PRO A 46 -3.06 -1.29 5.70
C PRO A 46 -1.61 -1.74 5.79
N PHE A 47 -0.66 -0.85 5.53
CA PHE A 47 0.78 -1.14 5.51
C PHE A 47 1.55 -0.37 6.58
N ILE A 48 0.92 -0.03 7.70
CA ILE A 48 1.60 0.63 8.83
C ILE A 48 2.60 -0.28 9.55
N SER A 49 2.37 -1.57 9.50
CA SER A 49 3.27 -2.61 9.98
C SER A 49 3.47 -3.66 8.90
N GLN A 50 4.64 -4.31 8.91
CA GLN A 50 4.91 -5.44 8.03
C GLN A 50 4.57 -6.73 8.77
N PRO A 51 3.47 -7.43 8.43
CA PRO A 51 3.14 -8.72 9.02
C PRO A 51 4.21 -9.75 8.70
N GLU A 52 4.40 -10.72 9.60
CA GLU A 52 5.33 -11.83 9.37
C GLU A 52 4.97 -12.57 8.07
N GLY A 53 5.98 -12.85 7.26
CA GLY A 53 5.83 -13.55 5.97
C GLY A 53 5.42 -12.64 4.79
N LYS A 54 5.07 -11.37 5.03
CA LYS A 54 4.77 -10.42 3.96
C LYS A 54 6.02 -9.65 3.53
N LYS A 55 6.11 -9.36 2.24
CA LYS A 55 7.22 -8.62 1.62
C LYS A 55 6.85 -7.21 1.17
N VAL A 56 5.65 -6.75 1.51
CA VAL A 56 5.25 -5.37 1.31
C VAL A 56 5.92 -4.51 2.38
N GLY A 57 6.59 -3.44 1.97
CA GLY A 57 7.22 -2.51 2.89
C GLY A 57 6.21 -1.74 3.73
N ARG A 58 6.71 -1.01 4.73
CA ARG A 58 5.90 -0.09 5.51
C ARG A 58 5.57 1.15 4.69
N GLU A 59 4.28 1.49 4.59
CA GLU A 59 3.77 2.61 3.80
C GLU A 59 2.82 3.47 4.64
N PRO A 60 3.33 4.40 5.47
CA PRO A 60 2.49 5.23 6.34
C PRO A 60 1.63 6.25 5.59
N TRP A 61 1.87 6.45 4.31
CA TRP A 61 1.09 7.32 3.40
C TRP A 61 -0.10 6.63 2.75
N HIS A 62 -0.15 5.29 2.79
CA HIS A 62 -1.17 4.51 2.09
C HIS A 62 -2.40 4.34 2.96
N ILE A 63 -3.53 4.90 2.53
CA ILE A 63 -4.82 4.73 3.20
C ILE A 63 -5.75 3.85 2.39
N SER A 64 -6.62 3.12 3.07
CA SER A 64 -7.61 2.24 2.45
C SER A 64 -8.99 2.49 3.04
N TYR A 65 -10.00 2.65 2.19
CA TYR A 65 -11.40 2.75 2.60
C TYR A 65 -11.95 1.34 2.83
N LEU A 66 -12.17 0.98 4.08
CA LEU A 66 -12.47 -0.38 4.52
C LEU A 66 -13.70 -1.00 3.86
N PRO A 67 -14.85 -0.30 3.74
CA PRO A 67 -16.05 -0.90 3.18
C PRO A 67 -15.89 -1.40 1.74
N LEU A 68 -15.07 -0.72 0.92
CA LEU A 68 -14.75 -1.16 -0.44
C LEU A 68 -13.59 -2.14 -0.48
N ALA A 69 -12.55 -1.89 0.32
CA ALA A 69 -11.37 -2.75 0.36
C ALA A 69 -11.72 -4.18 0.79
N GLU A 70 -12.58 -4.35 1.79
CA GLU A 70 -13.04 -5.66 2.25
C GLU A 70 -13.85 -6.42 1.18
N GLN A 71 -14.68 -5.71 0.41
CA GLN A 71 -15.41 -6.32 -0.70
C GLN A 71 -14.46 -6.72 -1.83
N ALA A 72 -13.54 -5.83 -2.21
CA ALA A 72 -12.55 -6.09 -3.24
C ALA A 72 -11.65 -7.27 -2.87
N SER A 73 -11.16 -7.36 -1.63
CA SER A 73 -10.31 -8.44 -1.14
C SER A 73 -10.95 -9.82 -1.26
N ARG A 74 -12.28 -9.92 -1.07
CA ARG A 74 -13.01 -11.19 -1.24
C ARG A 74 -13.09 -11.65 -2.69
N LEU A 75 -13.03 -10.72 -3.64
CA LEU A 75 -13.12 -10.98 -5.08
C LEU A 75 -11.76 -11.07 -5.75
N PHE A 76 -10.73 -10.50 -5.11
CA PHE A 76 -9.39 -10.48 -5.66
C PHE A 76 -8.68 -11.81 -5.37
N THR A 77 -8.55 -12.62 -6.40
CA THR A 77 -7.99 -13.96 -6.34
C THR A 77 -6.84 -14.13 -7.33
N PRO A 78 -5.98 -15.14 -7.19
CA PRO A 78 -4.98 -15.46 -8.20
C PRO A 78 -5.57 -15.62 -9.61
N ASP A 79 -6.76 -16.23 -9.72
CA ASP A 79 -7.45 -16.39 -11.01
C ASP A 79 -7.86 -15.06 -11.64
N ALA A 80 -8.24 -14.08 -10.83
CA ALA A 80 -8.54 -12.73 -11.32
C ALA A 80 -7.30 -12.07 -11.96
N LEU A 81 -6.13 -12.21 -11.35
CA LEU A 81 -4.87 -11.76 -11.92
C LEU A 81 -4.53 -12.50 -13.22
N LEU A 82 -4.69 -13.82 -13.25
CA LEU A 82 -4.46 -14.61 -14.47
C LEU A 82 -5.34 -14.15 -15.62
N GLN A 83 -6.62 -13.87 -15.38
CA GLN A 83 -7.53 -13.36 -16.40
C GLN A 83 -7.06 -12.02 -16.98
N VAL A 84 -6.63 -11.10 -16.14
CA VAL A 84 -6.07 -9.82 -16.61
C VAL A 84 -4.81 -10.03 -17.43
N TRP A 85 -3.89 -10.84 -16.93
CA TRP A 85 -2.61 -11.08 -17.62
C TRP A 85 -2.75 -11.84 -18.94
N GLN A 86 -3.82 -12.62 -19.14
CA GLN A 86 -4.08 -13.26 -20.44
C GLN A 86 -4.26 -12.25 -21.57
N HIS A 87 -4.84 -11.10 -21.27
CA HIS A 87 -5.18 -10.07 -22.25
C HIS A 87 -4.18 -8.92 -22.33
N GLU A 88 -3.18 -8.90 -21.43
CA GLU A 88 -2.19 -7.85 -21.33
C GLU A 88 -0.80 -8.33 -21.75
N THR A 89 0.02 -7.41 -22.25
CA THR A 89 1.44 -7.65 -22.47
C THR A 89 2.20 -7.40 -21.18
N VAL A 90 2.59 -8.47 -20.49
CA VAL A 90 3.31 -8.40 -19.22
C VAL A 90 4.71 -8.96 -19.40
N ALA A 91 5.74 -8.18 -19.07
CA ALA A 91 7.12 -8.64 -19.09
C ALA A 91 7.32 -9.78 -18.07
N GLY A 92 7.95 -10.88 -18.50
CA GLY A 92 8.17 -12.04 -17.64
C GLY A 92 6.89 -12.81 -17.26
N LYS A 93 5.82 -12.70 -18.06
CA LYS A 93 4.51 -13.32 -17.79
C LYS A 93 4.59 -14.78 -17.38
N GLU A 94 5.36 -15.60 -18.08
CA GLU A 94 5.49 -17.04 -17.80
C GLU A 94 6.07 -17.28 -16.39
N THR A 95 7.08 -16.52 -16.01
CA THR A 95 7.69 -16.57 -14.67
C THR A 95 6.70 -16.10 -13.60
N LEU A 96 5.97 -15.02 -13.85
CA LEU A 96 4.97 -14.51 -12.91
C LEU A 96 3.84 -15.53 -12.70
N ILE A 97 3.36 -16.17 -13.76
CA ILE A 97 2.33 -17.22 -13.67
C ILE A 97 2.84 -18.42 -12.88
N ALA A 98 4.09 -18.86 -13.14
CA ALA A 98 4.66 -20.00 -12.43
C ALA A 98 4.80 -19.78 -10.92
N HIS A 99 5.00 -18.52 -10.50
CA HIS A 99 5.16 -18.13 -9.09
C HIS A 99 3.94 -17.40 -8.51
N LEU A 100 2.82 -17.37 -9.22
CA LEU A 100 1.65 -16.59 -8.80
C LEU A 100 1.12 -16.92 -7.40
N PRO A 101 1.03 -18.18 -6.95
CA PRO A 101 0.59 -18.49 -5.59
C PRO A 101 1.49 -17.86 -4.53
N GLU A 102 2.81 -17.94 -4.72
CA GLU A 102 3.80 -17.35 -3.81
C GLU A 102 3.73 -15.81 -3.83
N ILE A 103 3.63 -15.21 -5.01
CA ILE A 103 3.50 -13.76 -5.16
C ILE A 103 2.23 -13.28 -4.45
N PHE A 104 1.11 -13.97 -4.67
CA PHE A 104 -0.16 -13.59 -4.07
C PHE A 104 -0.11 -13.65 -2.54
N GLU A 105 0.44 -14.72 -1.98
CA GLU A 105 0.60 -14.88 -0.55
C GLU A 105 1.51 -13.82 0.08
N GLN A 106 2.63 -13.50 -0.56
CA GLN A 106 3.64 -12.62 0.01
C GLN A 106 3.36 -11.13 -0.19
N TYR A 107 2.69 -10.75 -1.27
CA TYR A 107 2.57 -9.34 -1.69
C TYR A 107 1.13 -8.83 -1.77
N VAL A 108 0.12 -9.69 -1.84
CA VAL A 108 -1.26 -9.24 -2.06
C VAL A 108 -2.13 -9.39 -0.82
N VAL A 109 -2.15 -10.53 -0.21
CA VAL A 109 -3.11 -10.82 0.90
C VAL A 109 -2.41 -11.15 2.18
#